data_7f3d4b603a64f95fbe52b2466e502103
#
_entry.id   7f3d4b603a64f95fbe52b2466e502103
#
_cell.length_a   1.000
_cell.length_b   1.000
_cell.length_c   1.000
_cell.angle_alpha   90.00
_cell.angle_beta   90.00
_cell.angle_gamma   90.00
#
_symmetry.space_group_name_H-M   'P 1'
#
loop_
_entity.id
_entity.type
_entity.pdbx_description
1 polymer ?
#
loop_
_entity_poly.entity_id
_entity_poly.type
_entity_poly.pdbx_seq_one_letter_code
_entity_poly.pdbx_strand_id
1 'polypeptide(L)'
;MYISYDYYRIFYYVAKYGNLSQAAKQLLNNQPNMTRAIKNLEGELGCPLFLRTNRGMKLTPEGERLYAHVRIAFEHIEAGEAEITESRTLQTGTVCVAASEVALRCLLLPVLKEFRLLHPGIHIRISNHSTPQAIAALKEGTADIAVVTTPTAPSASLTETPVRPIHEYAVCSPFFRTLTNRQVKLEELLEFPLISLGADTKSFEFYSGFFDAHGLPYHPDIEAFTADQILPMVEADLGIGFVPEEFLEKWSNVCRIDLEEKIPERNVVVIKRKGQPLSVAAKELEKMILAAEK
;
A
#
# COMPACT_ATOMS: atom_id res chain seq x y z
N MET A 1 5.09 15.95 -33.83
CA MET A 1 6.23 15.57 -32.99
C MET A 1 6.35 14.05 -33.06
N TYR A 2 7.46 13.52 -33.57
CA TYR A 2 7.67 12.07 -33.74
C TYR A 2 8.90 11.68 -32.91
N ILE A 3 8.66 11.45 -31.60
CA ILE A 3 9.73 11.06 -30.69
C ILE A 3 9.90 9.54 -30.77
N SER A 4 11.15 9.07 -30.97
CA SER A 4 11.41 7.64 -31.03
C SER A 4 11.09 6.96 -29.70
N TYR A 5 10.42 5.80 -29.77
CA TYR A 5 10.14 4.94 -28.62
C TYR A 5 11.43 4.56 -27.84
N ASP A 6 12.56 4.37 -28.53
CA ASP A 6 13.83 4.07 -27.90
C ASP A 6 14.32 5.17 -26.95
N TYR A 7 13.95 6.44 -27.19
CA TYR A 7 14.32 7.52 -26.28
C TYR A 7 13.55 7.41 -24.96
N TYR A 8 12.28 7.05 -24.99
CA TYR A 8 11.50 6.78 -23.79
C TYR A 8 11.97 5.53 -23.05
N ARG A 9 12.37 4.49 -23.76
CA ARG A 9 12.98 3.29 -23.20
C ARG A 9 14.26 3.61 -22.43
N ILE A 10 15.16 4.37 -23.06
CA ILE A 10 16.40 4.81 -22.44
C ILE A 10 16.12 5.70 -21.22
N PHE A 11 15.21 6.65 -21.35
CA PHE A 11 14.78 7.51 -20.25
C PHE A 11 14.27 6.69 -19.06
N TYR A 12 13.40 5.71 -19.30
CA TYR A 12 12.86 4.82 -18.27
C TYR A 12 13.97 4.12 -17.49
N TYR A 13 14.89 3.48 -18.18
CA TYR A 13 15.97 2.74 -17.50
C TYR A 13 16.97 3.65 -16.78
N VAL A 14 17.27 4.83 -17.32
CA VAL A 14 18.14 5.81 -16.64
C VAL A 14 17.45 6.35 -15.37
N ALA A 15 16.16 6.61 -15.42
CA ALA A 15 15.38 7.02 -14.25
C ALA A 15 15.30 5.91 -13.19
N LYS A 16 15.02 4.68 -13.61
CA LYS A 16 14.90 3.49 -12.75
C LYS A 16 16.18 3.19 -11.96
N TYR A 17 17.35 3.34 -12.60
CA TYR A 17 18.63 3.02 -11.97
C TYR A 17 19.35 4.24 -11.38
N GLY A 18 18.95 5.44 -11.73
CA GLY A 18 19.64 6.68 -11.34
C GLY A 18 21.09 6.78 -11.84
N ASN A 19 21.49 5.89 -12.79
CA ASN A 19 22.85 5.74 -13.24
C ASN A 19 22.93 5.31 -14.71
N LEU A 20 23.60 6.16 -15.54
CA LEU A 20 23.76 5.90 -16.98
C LEU A 20 24.51 4.62 -17.30
N SER A 21 25.57 4.30 -16.55
CA SER A 21 26.39 3.11 -16.80
C SER A 21 25.61 1.83 -16.50
N GLN A 22 24.84 1.83 -15.42
CA GLN A 22 24.00 0.69 -15.03
C GLN A 22 22.86 0.48 -16.03
N ALA A 23 22.20 1.57 -16.45
CA ALA A 23 21.17 1.52 -17.48
C ALA A 23 21.74 1.04 -18.83
N ALA A 24 22.92 1.52 -19.22
CA ALA A 24 23.60 1.10 -20.45
C ALA A 24 23.91 -0.40 -20.44
N LYS A 25 24.40 -0.94 -19.31
CA LYS A 25 24.66 -2.37 -19.15
C LYS A 25 23.37 -3.19 -19.31
N GLN A 26 22.28 -2.75 -18.71
CA GLN A 26 20.99 -3.43 -18.81
C GLN A 26 20.43 -3.44 -20.23
N LEU A 27 20.62 -2.36 -20.98
CA LEU A 27 20.14 -2.22 -22.36
C LEU A 27 21.13 -2.75 -23.42
N LEU A 28 22.25 -3.36 -23.01
CA LEU A 28 23.33 -3.79 -23.90
C LEU A 28 23.76 -2.65 -24.84
N ASN A 29 23.83 -1.42 -24.32
CA ASN A 29 24.14 -0.20 -25.05
C ASN A 29 25.37 0.49 -24.44
N ASN A 30 25.89 1.50 -25.09
CA ASN A 30 27.03 2.29 -24.58
C ASN A 30 26.56 3.62 -23.99
N GLN A 31 27.29 4.13 -23.00
CA GLN A 31 26.97 5.36 -22.28
C GLN A 31 26.87 6.62 -23.19
N PRO A 32 27.72 6.81 -24.23
CA PRO A 32 27.56 7.93 -25.16
C PRO A 32 26.19 7.94 -25.87
N ASN A 33 25.74 6.78 -26.37
CA ASN A 33 24.44 6.66 -27.02
C ASN A 33 23.29 6.97 -26.06
N MET A 34 23.37 6.50 -24.81
CA MET A 34 22.38 6.80 -23.76
C MET A 34 22.31 8.31 -23.52
N THR A 35 23.47 8.96 -23.37
CA THR A 35 23.54 10.41 -23.17
C THR A 35 22.95 11.20 -24.35
N ARG A 36 23.23 10.76 -25.58
CA ARG A 36 22.67 11.39 -26.78
C ARG A 36 21.15 11.22 -26.86
N ALA A 37 20.63 10.03 -26.57
CA ALA A 37 19.19 9.76 -26.59
C ALA A 37 18.44 10.61 -25.56
N ILE A 38 18.96 10.75 -24.33
CA ILE A 38 18.38 11.64 -23.32
C ILE A 38 18.38 13.10 -23.80
N LYS A 39 19.50 13.60 -24.32
CA LYS A 39 19.56 14.97 -24.85
C LYS A 39 18.59 15.21 -26.00
N ASN A 40 18.42 14.24 -26.87
CA ASN A 40 17.46 14.34 -27.96
C ASN A 40 16.01 14.38 -27.42
N LEU A 41 15.68 13.54 -26.43
CA LEU A 41 14.36 13.55 -25.80
C LEU A 41 14.09 14.89 -25.10
N GLU A 42 15.07 15.40 -24.35
CA GLU A 42 14.97 16.71 -23.69
C GLU A 42 14.82 17.86 -24.70
N GLY A 43 15.55 17.78 -25.83
CA GLY A 43 15.42 18.74 -26.94
C GLY A 43 14.06 18.74 -27.59
N GLU A 44 13.49 17.55 -27.86
CA GLU A 44 12.16 17.40 -28.46
C GLU A 44 11.02 17.85 -27.51
N LEU A 45 11.19 17.65 -26.20
CA LEU A 45 10.22 18.05 -25.18
C LEU A 45 10.41 19.50 -24.72
N GLY A 46 11.55 20.13 -25.03
CA GLY A 46 11.85 21.52 -24.68
C GLY A 46 12.18 21.73 -23.19
N CYS A 47 12.45 20.68 -22.42
CA CYS A 47 12.78 20.79 -21.01
C CYS A 47 13.78 19.74 -20.55
N PRO A 48 14.63 20.03 -19.54
CA PRO A 48 15.50 19.04 -18.95
C PRO A 48 14.71 18.02 -18.13
N LEU A 49 15.03 16.75 -18.27
CA LEU A 49 14.39 15.65 -17.52
C LEU A 49 15.28 15.12 -16.40
N PHE A 50 16.60 15.37 -16.48
CA PHE A 50 17.56 14.94 -15.48
C PHE A 50 18.49 16.06 -15.02
N LEU A 51 18.84 15.98 -13.73
CA LEU A 51 19.95 16.71 -13.12
C LEU A 51 21.13 15.74 -12.93
N ARG A 52 22.31 16.14 -13.39
CA ARG A 52 23.56 15.41 -13.10
C ARG A 52 24.06 15.77 -11.72
N THR A 53 24.29 14.80 -10.88
CA THR A 53 24.85 14.96 -9.54
C THR A 53 26.10 14.11 -9.38
N ASN A 54 26.89 14.39 -8.35
CA ASN A 54 28.05 13.55 -8.00
C ASN A 54 27.69 12.09 -7.64
N ARG A 55 26.39 11.83 -7.41
CA ARG A 55 25.86 10.50 -7.07
C ARG A 55 25.11 9.83 -8.22
N GLY A 56 25.08 10.45 -9.40
CA GLY A 56 24.39 9.92 -10.58
C GLY A 56 23.37 10.88 -11.20
N MET A 57 22.32 10.33 -11.79
CA MET A 57 21.24 11.06 -12.47
C MET A 57 20.04 11.14 -11.55
N LYS A 58 19.51 12.35 -11.32
CA LYS A 58 18.28 12.61 -10.57
C LYS A 58 17.24 13.24 -11.50
N LEU A 59 15.98 12.85 -11.40
CA LEU A 59 14.90 13.44 -12.17
C LEU A 59 14.65 14.90 -11.77
N THR A 60 14.29 15.73 -12.76
CA THR A 60 13.67 17.04 -12.54
C THR A 60 12.18 16.87 -12.22
N PRO A 61 11.46 17.91 -11.77
CA PRO A 61 9.99 17.82 -11.62
C PRO A 61 9.27 17.44 -12.92
N GLU A 62 9.76 17.90 -14.07
CA GLU A 62 9.29 17.52 -15.41
C GLU A 62 9.59 16.05 -15.69
N GLY A 63 10.81 15.61 -15.35
CA GLY A 63 11.22 14.21 -15.45
C GLY A 63 10.40 13.28 -14.58
N GLU A 64 10.07 13.68 -13.35
CA GLU A 64 9.21 12.88 -12.46
C GLU A 64 7.80 12.70 -13.05
N ARG A 65 7.19 13.78 -13.56
CA ARG A 65 5.89 13.71 -14.23
C ARG A 65 5.92 12.79 -15.46
N LEU A 66 6.94 12.93 -16.31
CA LEU A 66 7.08 12.06 -17.47
C LEU A 66 7.34 10.61 -17.07
N TYR A 67 8.18 10.39 -16.05
CA TYR A 67 8.49 9.05 -15.56
C TYR A 67 7.26 8.30 -15.06
N ALA A 68 6.34 8.96 -14.39
CA ALA A 68 5.09 8.35 -13.92
C ALA A 68 4.29 7.74 -15.09
N HIS A 69 4.20 8.42 -16.23
CA HIS A 69 3.50 7.92 -17.42
C HIS A 69 4.32 6.87 -18.19
N VAL A 70 5.60 7.12 -18.41
CA VAL A 70 6.48 6.23 -19.18
C VAL A 70 6.63 4.90 -18.47
N ARG A 71 6.73 4.90 -17.15
CA ARG A 71 6.83 3.68 -16.36
C ARG A 71 5.61 2.79 -16.55
N ILE A 72 4.40 3.35 -16.47
CA ILE A 72 3.15 2.60 -16.68
C ILE A 72 3.14 1.98 -18.08
N ALA A 73 3.56 2.73 -19.11
CA ALA A 73 3.62 2.22 -20.48
C ALA A 73 4.61 1.04 -20.62
N PHE A 74 5.78 1.13 -19.97
CA PHE A 74 6.78 0.06 -19.99
C PHE A 74 6.35 -1.17 -19.22
N GLU A 75 5.74 -1.00 -18.03
CA GLU A 75 5.17 -2.11 -17.26
C GLU A 75 4.11 -2.87 -18.07
N HIS A 76 3.31 -2.16 -18.86
CA HIS A 76 2.34 -2.78 -19.78
C HIS A 76 3.00 -3.59 -20.90
N ILE A 77 4.08 -3.07 -21.49
CA ILE A 77 4.80 -3.76 -22.55
C ILE A 77 5.48 -5.00 -21.98
N GLU A 78 6.19 -4.85 -20.83
CA GLU A 78 6.84 -5.97 -20.15
C GLU A 78 5.82 -7.04 -19.74
N ALA A 79 4.63 -6.64 -19.25
CA ALA A 79 3.55 -7.59 -18.93
C ALA A 79 3.06 -8.35 -20.17
N GLY A 80 2.88 -7.66 -21.30
CA GLY A 80 2.47 -8.28 -22.57
C GLY A 80 3.56 -9.23 -23.12
N GLU A 81 4.83 -8.84 -23.06
CA GLU A 81 5.96 -9.69 -23.44
C GLU A 81 6.05 -10.93 -22.54
N ALA A 82 5.81 -10.76 -21.23
CA ALA A 82 5.76 -11.84 -20.26
C ALA A 82 4.59 -12.79 -20.54
N GLU A 83 3.39 -12.30 -20.84
CA GLU A 83 2.25 -13.14 -21.22
C GLU A 83 2.55 -14.04 -22.43
N ILE A 84 3.31 -13.51 -23.40
CA ILE A 84 3.70 -14.26 -24.60
C ILE A 84 4.83 -15.26 -24.29
N THR A 85 5.79 -14.86 -23.45
CA THR A 85 7.03 -15.64 -23.19
C THR A 85 6.85 -16.61 -22.02
N GLU A 86 6.10 -16.21 -20.99
CA GLU A 86 5.95 -16.93 -19.71
C GLU A 86 4.71 -17.80 -19.63
N SER A 87 4.05 -18.10 -20.74
CA SER A 87 3.07 -19.20 -20.75
C SER A 87 3.65 -20.51 -20.14
N ARG A 88 4.82 -20.47 -19.54
CA ARG A 88 5.56 -21.63 -19.05
C ARG A 88 6.16 -21.62 -17.63
N THR A 89 6.53 -20.51 -16.97
CA THR A 89 7.08 -20.65 -15.58
C THR A 89 7.09 -19.35 -14.80
N LEU A 90 6.39 -19.32 -13.63
CA LEU A 90 6.51 -18.33 -12.54
C LEU A 90 7.87 -18.46 -11.81
N GLN A 91 8.98 -18.39 -12.54
CA GLN A 91 10.31 -18.65 -11.98
C GLN A 91 11.06 -17.39 -11.56
N THR A 92 10.76 -16.24 -12.14
CA THR A 92 11.41 -14.96 -11.84
C THR A 92 10.44 -13.80 -12.00
N GLY A 93 10.69 -12.68 -11.33
CA GLY A 93 9.89 -11.47 -11.44
C GLY A 93 9.84 -10.70 -10.13
N THR A 94 9.15 -9.57 -10.14
CA THR A 94 8.90 -8.76 -8.94
C THR A 94 7.42 -8.43 -8.85
N VAL A 95 6.86 -8.55 -7.66
CA VAL A 95 5.50 -8.08 -7.33
C VAL A 95 5.62 -6.98 -6.29
N CYS A 96 5.02 -5.82 -6.58
CA CYS A 96 4.98 -4.68 -5.68
C CYS A 96 3.57 -4.54 -5.08
N VAL A 97 3.47 -4.69 -3.76
CA VAL A 97 2.21 -4.59 -3.02
C VAL A 97 2.24 -3.36 -2.12
N ALA A 98 1.29 -2.47 -2.27
CA ALA A 98 1.02 -1.42 -1.30
C ALA A 98 -0.03 -1.93 -0.30
N ALA A 99 0.33 -2.03 0.97
CA ALA A 99 -0.56 -2.59 1.98
C ALA A 99 -0.75 -1.66 3.17
N SER A 100 -1.95 -1.64 3.75
CA SER A 100 -2.11 -1.09 5.10
C SER A 100 -1.62 -2.11 6.13
N GLU A 101 -1.17 -1.63 7.30
CA GLU A 101 -0.69 -2.50 8.38
C GLU A 101 -1.74 -3.54 8.77
N VAL A 102 -2.99 -3.11 8.87
CA VAL A 102 -4.11 -4.01 9.18
C VAL A 102 -4.27 -5.09 8.11
N ALA A 103 -4.31 -4.72 6.84
CA ALA A 103 -4.45 -5.68 5.75
C ALA A 103 -3.25 -6.63 5.65
N LEU A 104 -2.03 -6.13 5.92
CA LEU A 104 -0.84 -6.95 5.95
C LEU A 104 -0.96 -8.05 7.01
N ARG A 105 -1.32 -7.69 8.25
CA ARG A 105 -1.38 -8.64 9.37
C ARG A 105 -2.59 -9.55 9.31
N CYS A 106 -3.77 -9.01 9.00
CA CYS A 106 -5.02 -9.78 9.02
C CYS A 106 -5.18 -10.72 7.81
N LEU A 107 -4.53 -10.43 6.66
CA LEU A 107 -4.74 -11.21 5.43
C LEU A 107 -3.44 -11.61 4.74
N LEU A 108 -2.54 -10.65 4.49
CA LEU A 108 -1.45 -10.88 3.55
C LEU A 108 -0.36 -11.83 4.08
N LEU A 109 0.00 -11.78 5.36
CA LEU A 109 1.13 -12.57 5.88
C LEU A 109 1.00 -14.07 5.62
N PRO A 110 -0.13 -14.76 5.88
CA PRO A 110 -0.28 -16.16 5.55
C PRO A 110 -0.23 -16.43 4.04
N VAL A 111 -0.87 -15.56 3.23
CA VAL A 111 -0.86 -15.69 1.76
C VAL A 111 0.55 -15.50 1.19
N LEU A 112 1.29 -14.53 1.67
CA LEU A 112 2.67 -14.27 1.23
C LEU A 112 3.62 -15.41 1.62
N LYS A 113 3.39 -16.04 2.78
CA LYS A 113 4.13 -17.25 3.18
C LYS A 113 3.92 -18.38 2.18
N GLU A 114 2.69 -18.65 1.81
CA GLU A 114 2.35 -19.69 0.84
C GLU A 114 2.88 -19.32 -0.56
N PHE A 115 2.64 -18.10 -1.01
CA PHE A 115 3.15 -17.61 -2.29
C PHE A 115 4.67 -17.75 -2.40
N ARG A 116 5.41 -17.43 -1.34
CA ARG A 116 6.87 -17.56 -1.30
C ARG A 116 7.34 -19.01 -1.40
N LEU A 117 6.59 -19.93 -0.82
CA LEU A 117 6.90 -21.37 -0.92
C LEU A 117 6.66 -21.91 -2.34
N LEU A 118 5.57 -21.49 -2.98
CA LEU A 118 5.22 -21.90 -4.34
C LEU A 118 6.09 -21.25 -5.41
N HIS A 119 6.50 -20.00 -5.19
CA HIS A 119 7.21 -19.16 -6.17
C HIS A 119 8.50 -18.57 -5.58
N PRO A 120 9.50 -19.40 -5.23
CA PRO A 120 10.73 -18.94 -4.56
C PRO A 120 11.60 -17.98 -5.36
N GLY A 121 11.45 -17.94 -6.67
CA GLY A 121 12.17 -17.01 -7.57
C GLY A 121 11.53 -15.63 -7.71
N ILE A 122 10.29 -15.44 -7.21
CA ILE A 122 9.61 -14.14 -7.27
C ILE A 122 10.09 -13.22 -6.13
N HIS A 123 10.51 -12.02 -6.48
CA HIS A 123 10.81 -10.97 -5.49
C HIS A 123 9.53 -10.24 -5.08
N ILE A 124 9.22 -10.25 -3.78
CA ILE A 124 8.06 -9.56 -3.24
C ILE A 124 8.54 -8.27 -2.59
N ARG A 125 7.99 -7.12 -3.04
CA ARG A 125 8.20 -5.82 -2.42
C ARG A 125 6.89 -5.38 -1.78
N ILE A 126 6.92 -5.18 -0.47
CA ILE A 126 5.77 -4.66 0.28
C ILE A 126 6.13 -3.28 0.79
N SER A 127 5.24 -2.33 0.58
CA SER A 127 5.32 -0.99 1.15
C SER A 127 4.14 -0.77 2.08
N ASN A 128 4.43 -0.29 3.30
CA ASN A 128 3.40 0.05 4.27
C ASN A 128 2.87 1.46 3.96
N HIS A 129 1.55 1.57 3.85
CA HIS A 129 0.87 2.79 3.47
C HIS A 129 -0.47 2.93 4.19
N SER A 130 -0.89 4.18 4.44
CA SER A 130 -2.31 4.44 4.68
C SER A 130 -3.13 4.15 3.41
N THR A 131 -4.44 3.93 3.54
CA THR A 131 -5.31 3.66 2.37
C THR A 131 -5.17 4.72 1.26
N PRO A 132 -5.17 6.05 1.53
CA PRO A 132 -4.94 7.04 0.49
C PRO A 132 -3.58 6.94 -0.19
N GLN A 133 -2.51 6.66 0.59
CA GLN A 133 -1.16 6.48 0.06
C GLN A 133 -1.03 5.23 -0.82
N ALA A 134 -1.67 4.12 -0.43
CA ALA A 134 -1.71 2.89 -1.24
C ALA A 134 -2.42 3.12 -2.58
N ILE A 135 -3.52 3.88 -2.57
CA ILE A 135 -4.24 4.28 -3.79
C ILE A 135 -3.37 5.19 -4.67
N ALA A 136 -2.63 6.12 -4.07
CA ALA A 136 -1.68 6.96 -4.81
C ALA A 136 -0.57 6.10 -5.45
N ALA A 137 0.03 5.17 -4.70
CA ALA A 137 1.04 4.24 -5.20
C ALA A 137 0.55 3.41 -6.41
N LEU A 138 -0.72 2.98 -6.41
CA LEU A 138 -1.34 2.34 -7.58
C LEU A 138 -1.42 3.29 -8.78
N LYS A 139 -1.92 4.51 -8.57
CA LYS A 139 -2.08 5.52 -9.65
C LYS A 139 -0.74 5.92 -10.24
N GLU A 140 0.29 6.04 -9.41
CA GLU A 140 1.65 6.33 -9.81
C GLU A 140 2.36 5.11 -10.42
N GLY A 141 1.78 3.89 -10.32
CA GLY A 141 2.34 2.65 -10.80
C GLY A 141 3.57 2.18 -9.97
N THR A 142 3.77 2.64 -8.72
CA THR A 142 4.79 2.12 -7.81
C THR A 142 4.37 0.81 -7.16
N ALA A 143 3.07 0.50 -7.21
CA ALA A 143 2.50 -0.77 -6.78
C ALA A 143 1.69 -1.41 -7.91
N ASP A 144 1.72 -2.73 -7.98
CA ASP A 144 0.91 -3.54 -8.90
C ASP A 144 -0.52 -3.68 -8.35
N ILE A 145 -0.62 -3.98 -7.07
CA ILE A 145 -1.86 -4.13 -6.32
C ILE A 145 -1.77 -3.38 -4.99
N ALA A 146 -2.91 -2.92 -4.50
CA ALA A 146 -3.02 -2.43 -3.13
C ALA A 146 -3.96 -3.35 -2.34
N VAL A 147 -3.61 -3.61 -1.07
CA VAL A 147 -4.44 -4.37 -0.13
C VAL A 147 -4.61 -3.52 1.12
N VAL A 148 -5.81 -3.03 1.30
CA VAL A 148 -6.13 -2.03 2.34
C VAL A 148 -7.46 -2.35 3.00
N THR A 149 -7.86 -1.55 3.98
CA THR A 149 -9.16 -1.67 4.64
C THR A 149 -10.10 -0.57 4.23
N THR A 150 -11.41 -0.87 4.19
CA THR A 150 -12.44 0.16 4.02
C THR A 150 -12.49 1.09 5.25
N PRO A 151 -12.99 2.34 5.11
CA PRO A 151 -13.50 2.94 3.88
C PRO A 151 -12.39 3.28 2.88
N THR A 152 -12.72 3.22 1.61
CA THR A 152 -11.85 3.64 0.51
C THR A 152 -12.51 4.84 -0.21
N ALA A 153 -11.74 5.54 -1.04
CA ALA A 153 -12.30 6.57 -1.92
C ALA A 153 -12.51 5.96 -3.31
N PRO A 154 -13.76 5.72 -3.76
CA PRO A 154 -14.04 5.16 -5.07
C PRO A 154 -13.39 5.96 -6.18
N SER A 155 -12.80 5.28 -7.17
CA SER A 155 -12.19 5.92 -8.34
C SER A 155 -12.57 5.16 -9.60
N ALA A 156 -13.00 5.88 -10.64
CA ALA A 156 -13.38 5.27 -11.93
C ALA A 156 -12.21 4.53 -12.61
N SER A 157 -10.96 4.87 -12.27
CA SER A 157 -9.75 4.24 -12.81
C SER A 157 -9.29 3.00 -12.04
N LEU A 158 -9.95 2.66 -10.95
CA LEU A 158 -9.59 1.53 -10.08
C LEU A 158 -10.72 0.52 -9.99
N THR A 159 -10.36 -0.73 -9.78
CA THR A 159 -11.28 -1.81 -9.42
C THR A 159 -10.98 -2.21 -7.99
N GLU A 160 -12.03 -2.28 -7.17
CA GLU A 160 -11.96 -2.71 -5.78
C GLU A 160 -12.74 -4.02 -5.65
N THR A 161 -12.13 -5.00 -4.97
CA THR A 161 -12.73 -6.30 -4.70
C THR A 161 -12.64 -6.59 -3.22
N PRO A 162 -13.75 -6.69 -2.48
CA PRO A 162 -13.75 -7.15 -1.09
C PRO A 162 -13.19 -8.57 -1.00
N VAL A 163 -12.42 -8.84 0.07
CA VAL A 163 -11.83 -10.17 0.32
C VAL A 163 -12.41 -10.77 1.59
N ARG A 164 -12.33 -10.08 2.73
CA ARG A 164 -12.87 -10.60 3.98
C ARG A 164 -13.27 -9.47 4.93
N PRO A 165 -14.28 -9.71 5.78
CA PRO A 165 -14.63 -8.80 6.85
C PRO A 165 -13.57 -8.78 7.95
N ILE A 166 -13.50 -7.66 8.68
CA ILE A 166 -12.69 -7.47 9.88
C ILE A 166 -13.61 -6.97 10.98
N HIS A 167 -13.48 -7.55 12.15
CA HIS A 167 -14.16 -7.12 13.36
C HIS A 167 -13.20 -6.30 14.22
N GLU A 168 -13.62 -5.09 14.56
CA GLU A 168 -12.87 -4.16 15.39
C GLU A 168 -13.35 -4.21 16.83
N TYR A 169 -12.45 -4.07 17.78
CA TYR A 169 -12.74 -4.04 19.20
C TYR A 169 -12.11 -2.82 19.87
N ALA A 170 -12.84 -2.22 20.79
CA ALA A 170 -12.25 -1.30 21.75
C ALA A 170 -11.44 -2.10 22.77
N VAL A 171 -10.25 -1.59 23.09
CA VAL A 171 -9.29 -2.29 23.97
C VAL A 171 -8.67 -1.33 24.97
N CYS A 172 -8.38 -1.86 26.15
CA CYS A 172 -7.67 -1.15 27.21
C CYS A 172 -6.69 -2.09 27.93
N SER A 173 -5.78 -1.50 28.73
CA SER A 173 -4.98 -2.27 29.69
C SER A 173 -5.79 -2.57 30.96
N PRO A 174 -5.31 -3.48 31.83
CA PRO A 174 -5.89 -3.72 33.15
C PRO A 174 -5.92 -2.49 34.08
N PHE A 175 -5.17 -1.44 33.76
CA PHE A 175 -5.25 -0.16 34.49
C PHE A 175 -6.65 0.46 34.39
N PHE A 176 -7.33 0.32 33.27
CA PHE A 176 -8.69 0.80 33.02
C PHE A 176 -9.76 -0.27 33.31
N ARG A 177 -9.54 -1.11 34.32
CA ARG A 177 -10.41 -2.26 34.67
C ARG A 177 -11.89 -1.91 34.92
N THR A 178 -12.23 -0.66 35.17
CA THR A 178 -13.61 -0.19 35.29
C THR A 178 -14.41 -0.36 34.01
N LEU A 179 -13.72 -0.48 32.86
CA LEU A 179 -14.30 -0.70 31.53
C LEU A 179 -14.33 -2.18 31.13
N THR A 180 -13.89 -3.10 32.00
CA THR A 180 -13.86 -4.53 31.68
C THR A 180 -14.91 -5.31 32.47
N ASN A 181 -15.27 -6.49 31.97
CA ASN A 181 -16.24 -7.43 32.60
C ASN A 181 -17.67 -6.86 32.75
N ARG A 182 -18.04 -5.88 31.96
CA ARG A 182 -19.39 -5.32 31.85
C ARG A 182 -19.61 -4.73 30.47
N GLN A 183 -20.86 -4.51 30.12
CA GLN A 183 -21.17 -3.66 28.97
C GLN A 183 -20.88 -2.19 29.28
N VAL A 184 -20.29 -1.50 28.31
CA VAL A 184 -19.85 -0.11 28.38
C VAL A 184 -20.49 0.66 27.26
N LYS A 185 -21.06 1.81 27.54
CA LYS A 185 -21.57 2.70 26.50
C LYS A 185 -20.44 3.44 25.83
N LEU A 186 -20.57 3.69 24.55
CA LEU A 186 -19.57 4.42 23.77
C LEU A 186 -19.27 5.80 24.39
N GLU A 187 -20.27 6.48 24.94
CA GLU A 187 -20.11 7.78 25.61
C GLU A 187 -19.15 7.73 26.83
N GLU A 188 -19.09 6.59 27.54
CA GLU A 188 -18.21 6.42 28.70
C GLU A 188 -16.73 6.44 28.30
N LEU A 189 -16.39 6.07 27.06
CA LEU A 189 -15.01 6.10 26.58
C LEU A 189 -14.46 7.53 26.51
N LEU A 190 -15.32 8.55 26.40
CA LEU A 190 -14.92 9.94 26.33
C LEU A 190 -14.35 10.48 27.67
N GLU A 191 -14.51 9.75 28.75
CA GLU A 191 -13.91 10.08 30.06
C GLU A 191 -12.44 9.62 30.17
N PHE A 192 -11.93 8.90 29.17
CA PHE A 192 -10.60 8.30 29.16
C PHE A 192 -9.79 8.76 27.95
N PRO A 193 -8.46 8.79 28.02
CA PRO A 193 -7.64 9.10 26.88
C PRO A 193 -7.87 8.09 25.73
N LEU A 194 -8.10 8.61 24.53
CA LEU A 194 -8.25 7.80 23.32
C LEU A 194 -6.97 7.82 22.48
N ILE A 195 -6.60 6.66 21.96
CA ILE A 195 -5.47 6.46 21.04
C ILE A 195 -6.02 6.15 19.66
N SER A 196 -5.62 6.91 18.65
CA SER A 196 -6.06 6.72 17.26
C SER A 196 -4.91 6.90 16.28
N LEU A 197 -5.17 6.60 15.02
CA LEU A 197 -4.30 7.04 13.93
C LEU A 197 -4.60 8.49 13.58
N GLY A 198 -3.69 9.12 12.82
CA GLY A 198 -3.82 10.50 12.38
C GLY A 198 -5.07 10.79 11.56
N ALA A 199 -5.55 12.03 11.64
CA ALA A 199 -6.79 12.49 11.00
C ALA A 199 -6.79 12.37 9.45
N ASP A 200 -5.62 12.22 8.83
CA ASP A 200 -5.45 11.99 7.39
C ASP A 200 -5.65 10.52 6.97
N THR A 201 -5.94 9.61 7.93
CA THR A 201 -6.12 8.19 7.68
C THR A 201 -7.60 7.79 7.54
N LYS A 202 -7.84 6.75 6.76
CA LYS A 202 -9.19 6.16 6.63
C LYS A 202 -9.65 5.42 7.89
N SER A 203 -8.74 5.03 8.76
CA SER A 203 -9.10 4.47 10.07
C SER A 203 -9.65 5.54 11.01
N PHE A 204 -9.04 6.73 11.03
CA PHE A 204 -9.61 7.86 11.77
C PHE A 204 -11.02 8.22 11.26
N GLU A 205 -11.18 8.34 9.93
CA GLU A 205 -12.48 8.62 9.30
C GLU A 205 -13.55 7.58 9.70
N PHE A 206 -13.14 6.31 9.77
CA PHE A 206 -14.02 5.21 10.16
C PHE A 206 -14.51 5.34 11.61
N TYR A 207 -13.59 5.56 12.56
CA TYR A 207 -13.98 5.70 13.97
C TYR A 207 -14.68 7.02 14.24
N SER A 208 -14.26 8.12 13.62
CA SER A 208 -14.99 9.38 13.69
C SER A 208 -16.43 9.22 13.22
N GLY A 209 -16.65 8.55 12.08
CA GLY A 209 -18.00 8.25 11.60
C GLY A 209 -18.82 7.35 12.53
N PHE A 210 -18.18 6.42 13.24
CA PHE A 210 -18.85 5.58 14.24
C PHE A 210 -19.32 6.40 15.44
N PHE A 211 -18.47 7.28 15.99
CA PHE A 211 -18.84 8.18 17.09
C PHE A 211 -19.89 9.20 16.63
N ASP A 212 -19.72 9.82 15.47
CA ASP A 212 -20.68 10.77 14.90
C ASP A 212 -22.08 10.18 14.70
N ALA A 213 -22.17 8.91 14.30
CA ALA A 213 -23.43 8.20 14.14
C ALA A 213 -24.21 8.05 15.47
N HIS A 214 -23.50 8.15 16.59
CA HIS A 214 -24.09 8.13 17.95
C HIS A 214 -24.17 9.53 18.58
N GLY A 215 -23.90 10.59 17.81
CA GLY A 215 -23.94 11.98 18.28
C GLY A 215 -22.81 12.34 19.25
N LEU A 216 -21.70 11.60 19.22
CA LEU A 216 -20.55 11.76 20.10
C LEU A 216 -19.35 12.36 19.35
N PRO A 217 -18.57 13.24 19.97
CA PRO A 217 -17.34 13.75 19.36
C PRO A 217 -16.24 12.67 19.43
N TYR A 218 -15.36 12.64 18.39
CA TYR A 218 -14.18 11.78 18.39
C TYR A 218 -12.91 12.64 18.40
N HIS A 219 -12.32 12.80 19.58
CA HIS A 219 -11.13 13.62 19.80
C HIS A 219 -10.06 12.80 20.51
N PRO A 220 -9.24 12.02 19.75
CA PRO A 220 -8.16 11.25 20.35
C PRO A 220 -7.11 12.16 21.01
N ASP A 221 -6.64 11.76 22.19
CA ASP A 221 -5.60 12.46 22.94
C ASP A 221 -4.20 12.09 22.44
N ILE A 222 -4.06 10.89 21.85
CA ILE A 222 -2.80 10.35 21.36
C ILE A 222 -2.96 9.91 19.91
N GLU A 223 -2.07 10.40 19.07
CA GLU A 223 -2.01 10.05 17.66
C GLU A 223 -0.84 9.10 17.38
N ALA A 224 -1.14 7.89 16.88
CA ALA A 224 -0.18 6.92 16.41
C ALA A 224 -0.02 7.04 14.89
N PHE A 225 1.19 6.78 14.39
CA PHE A 225 1.47 6.85 12.96
C PHE A 225 1.02 5.59 12.21
N THR A 226 1.12 4.41 12.86
CA THR A 226 0.74 3.11 12.29
C THR A 226 -0.07 2.28 13.29
N ALA A 227 -0.92 1.37 12.79
CA ALA A 227 -1.84 0.60 13.62
C ALA A 227 -1.14 -0.37 14.61
N ASP A 228 0.08 -0.80 14.31
CA ASP A 228 0.87 -1.66 15.19
C ASP A 228 1.38 -0.94 16.45
N GLN A 229 1.37 0.40 16.47
CA GLN A 229 1.74 1.21 17.62
C GLN A 229 0.62 1.31 18.67
N ILE A 230 -0.64 1.04 18.31
CA ILE A 230 -1.79 1.22 19.21
C ILE A 230 -1.69 0.27 20.42
N LEU A 231 -1.50 -1.04 20.19
CA LEU A 231 -1.45 -2.01 21.28
C LEU A 231 -0.30 -1.80 22.28
N PRO A 232 0.94 -1.49 21.84
CA PRO A 232 2.01 -1.10 22.77
C PRO A 232 1.66 0.12 23.64
N MET A 233 0.97 1.12 23.07
CA MET A 233 0.52 2.29 23.81
C MET A 233 -0.59 1.95 24.82
N VAL A 234 -1.54 1.08 24.41
CA VAL A 234 -2.59 0.56 25.30
C VAL A 234 -1.96 -0.22 26.46
N GLU A 235 -1.01 -1.13 26.19
CA GLU A 235 -0.31 -1.91 27.22
C GLU A 235 0.50 -1.03 28.17
N ALA A 236 0.97 0.12 27.71
CA ALA A 236 1.67 1.13 28.51
C ALA A 236 0.73 2.05 29.30
N ASP A 237 -0.56 1.71 29.45
CA ASP A 237 -1.56 2.45 30.21
C ASP A 237 -1.85 3.87 29.66
N LEU A 238 -1.55 4.13 28.38
CA LEU A 238 -1.70 5.47 27.80
C LEU A 238 -3.14 5.81 27.44
N GLY A 239 -4.02 4.80 27.29
CA GLY A 239 -5.42 5.04 26.95
C GLY A 239 -6.10 3.83 26.32
N ILE A 240 -7.24 4.12 25.67
CA ILE A 240 -8.10 3.16 24.99
C ILE A 240 -7.82 3.25 23.50
N GLY A 241 -7.64 2.10 22.85
CA GLY A 241 -7.46 2.00 21.41
C GLY A 241 -8.56 1.17 20.76
N PHE A 242 -8.59 1.21 19.42
CA PHE A 242 -9.44 0.34 18.60
C PHE A 242 -8.53 -0.47 17.67
N VAL A 243 -8.74 -1.79 17.65
CA VAL A 243 -7.90 -2.70 16.86
C VAL A 243 -8.71 -3.86 16.31
N PRO A 244 -8.28 -4.46 15.18
CA PRO A 244 -8.83 -5.71 14.70
C PRO A 244 -8.62 -6.86 15.68
N GLU A 245 -9.54 -7.83 15.67
CA GLU A 245 -9.45 -9.04 16.50
C GLU A 245 -8.14 -9.78 16.36
N GLU A 246 -7.63 -9.90 15.15
CA GLU A 246 -6.39 -10.59 14.83
C GLU A 246 -5.13 -9.97 15.50
N PHE A 247 -5.21 -8.71 15.89
CA PHE A 247 -4.11 -8.06 16.61
C PHE A 247 -4.00 -8.52 18.06
N LEU A 248 -5.08 -9.04 18.62
CA LEU A 248 -5.16 -9.39 20.05
C LEU A 248 -4.50 -10.73 20.41
N GLU A 249 -4.30 -11.64 19.45
CA GLU A 249 -3.84 -13.02 19.69
C GLU A 249 -2.54 -13.12 20.52
N LYS A 250 -1.69 -12.11 20.49
CA LYS A 250 -0.36 -12.13 21.13
C LYS A 250 -0.26 -11.23 22.36
N TRP A 251 -1.37 -10.58 22.76
CA TRP A 251 -1.36 -9.57 23.83
C TRP A 251 -2.12 -10.02 25.06
N SER A 252 -1.39 -10.54 26.06
CA SER A 252 -1.97 -11.04 27.32
C SER A 252 -2.40 -9.95 28.29
N ASN A 253 -1.82 -8.74 28.18
CA ASN A 253 -2.09 -7.60 29.05
C ASN A 253 -3.05 -6.57 28.44
N VAL A 254 -3.80 -6.97 27.41
CA VAL A 254 -4.80 -6.12 26.79
C VAL A 254 -6.17 -6.78 26.95
N CYS A 255 -7.14 -6.00 27.41
CA CYS A 255 -8.51 -6.43 27.65
C CYS A 255 -9.41 -5.86 26.58
N ARG A 256 -10.38 -6.65 26.10
CA ARG A 256 -11.48 -6.13 25.27
C ARG A 256 -12.47 -5.37 26.15
N ILE A 257 -12.99 -4.29 25.60
CA ILE A 257 -14.13 -3.56 26.14
C ILE A 257 -15.36 -4.02 25.38
N ASP A 258 -16.36 -4.51 26.11
CA ASP A 258 -17.65 -4.93 25.53
C ASP A 258 -18.56 -3.71 25.40
N LEU A 259 -18.63 -3.12 24.21
CA LEU A 259 -19.45 -1.94 23.94
C LEU A 259 -20.92 -2.33 23.73
N GLU A 260 -21.84 -1.51 24.23
CA GLU A 260 -23.27 -1.63 23.92
C GLU A 260 -23.51 -1.35 22.43
N GLU A 261 -22.81 -0.35 21.88
CA GLU A 261 -22.89 0.05 20.48
C GLU A 261 -21.97 -0.83 19.62
N LYS A 262 -22.58 -1.44 18.61
CA LYS A 262 -21.82 -2.31 17.70
C LYS A 262 -20.94 -1.49 16.77
N ILE A 263 -19.62 -1.72 16.83
CA ILE A 263 -18.69 -1.14 15.86
C ILE A 263 -19.04 -1.68 14.46
N PRO A 264 -19.15 -0.84 13.43
CA PRO A 264 -19.43 -1.28 12.08
C PRO A 264 -18.37 -2.23 11.55
N GLU A 265 -18.76 -3.09 10.63
CA GLU A 265 -17.85 -4.02 10.00
C GLU A 265 -16.99 -3.30 8.93
N ARG A 266 -15.72 -3.65 8.86
CA ARG A 266 -14.80 -3.21 7.79
C ARG A 266 -14.43 -4.41 6.93
N ASN A 267 -13.96 -4.14 5.71
CA ASN A 267 -13.46 -5.17 4.82
C ASN A 267 -12.01 -4.93 4.47
N VAL A 268 -11.23 -6.01 4.38
CA VAL A 268 -10.00 -5.98 3.59
C VAL A 268 -10.39 -6.05 2.13
N VAL A 269 -9.82 -5.17 1.33
CA VAL A 269 -10.10 -5.06 -0.09
C VAL A 269 -8.81 -5.09 -0.90
N VAL A 270 -8.86 -5.73 -2.06
CA VAL A 270 -7.84 -5.66 -3.10
C VAL A 270 -8.23 -4.58 -4.09
N ILE A 271 -7.30 -3.68 -4.37
CA ILE A 271 -7.49 -2.60 -5.34
C ILE A 271 -6.42 -2.73 -6.43
N LYS A 272 -6.85 -2.58 -7.68
CA LYS A 272 -5.97 -2.56 -8.86
C LYS A 272 -6.43 -1.53 -9.88
N ARG A 273 -5.55 -1.18 -10.81
CA ARG A 273 -5.87 -0.29 -11.93
C ARG A 273 -6.84 -0.99 -12.89
N LYS A 274 -7.90 -0.29 -13.27
CA LYS A 274 -8.88 -0.81 -14.21
C LYS A 274 -8.30 -0.81 -15.63
N GLY A 275 -8.51 -1.90 -16.35
CA GLY A 275 -8.07 -2.03 -17.74
C GLY A 275 -6.55 -2.17 -17.93
N GLN A 276 -5.79 -2.31 -16.82
CA GLN A 276 -4.37 -2.60 -16.88
C GLN A 276 -4.12 -4.07 -16.54
N PRO A 277 -3.42 -4.84 -17.39
CA PRO A 277 -3.03 -6.20 -17.06
C PRO A 277 -2.00 -6.19 -15.92
N LEU A 278 -2.15 -7.11 -15.00
CA LEU A 278 -1.13 -7.41 -14.00
C LEU A 278 -0.05 -8.29 -14.63
N SER A 279 1.17 -8.22 -14.15
CA SER A 279 2.19 -9.22 -14.46
C SER A 279 1.71 -10.61 -14.02
N VAL A 280 2.27 -11.66 -14.62
CA VAL A 280 1.88 -13.06 -14.28
C VAL A 280 2.03 -13.32 -12.78
N ALA A 281 3.13 -12.84 -12.17
CA ALA A 281 3.37 -12.97 -10.75
C ALA A 281 2.36 -12.19 -9.88
N ALA A 282 2.03 -10.94 -10.27
CA ALA A 282 1.04 -10.13 -9.54
C ALA A 282 -0.37 -10.71 -9.68
N LYS A 283 -0.71 -11.29 -10.85
CA LYS A 283 -1.99 -11.95 -11.09
C LYS A 283 -2.15 -13.23 -10.27
N GLU A 284 -1.08 -14.02 -10.13
CA GLU A 284 -1.12 -15.22 -9.28
C GLU A 284 -1.23 -14.85 -7.80
N LEU A 285 -0.49 -13.82 -7.35
CA LEU A 285 -0.64 -13.32 -5.98
C LEU A 285 -2.05 -12.78 -5.72
N GLU A 286 -2.62 -12.00 -6.64
CA GLU A 286 -4.02 -11.53 -6.54
C GLU A 286 -4.98 -12.71 -6.40
N LYS A 287 -4.84 -13.75 -7.24
CA LYS A 287 -5.68 -14.94 -7.18
C LYS A 287 -5.59 -15.65 -5.83
N MET A 288 -4.38 -15.77 -5.26
CA MET A 288 -4.19 -16.38 -3.94
C MET A 288 -4.81 -15.51 -2.83
N ILE A 289 -4.69 -14.17 -2.92
CA ILE A 289 -5.32 -13.26 -1.96
C ILE A 289 -6.86 -13.42 -2.01
N LEU A 290 -7.44 -13.42 -3.20
CA LEU A 290 -8.89 -13.60 -3.37
C LEU A 290 -9.38 -14.98 -2.96
N ALA A 291 -8.53 -16.02 -3.01
CA ALA A 291 -8.87 -17.36 -2.54
C ALA A 291 -8.77 -17.52 -1.01
N ALA A 292 -8.09 -16.61 -0.32
CA ALA A 292 -7.95 -16.60 1.14
C ALA A 292 -9.22 -16.15 1.90
N GLU A 293 -10.33 -15.99 1.19
CA GLU A 293 -11.67 -15.61 1.70
C GLU A 293 -12.31 -16.72 2.58
N LYS A 294 -11.68 -17.90 2.66
CA LYS A 294 -12.24 -19.10 3.34
C LYS A 294 -11.51 -19.35 4.69
#